data_f00cd6a8796a5c2c0152cdbd893d5b17
#
_entry.id   f00cd6a8796a5c2c0152cdbd893d5b17
#
_cell.length_a   1.000
_cell.length_b   1.000
_cell.length_c   1.000
_cell.angle_alpha   90.00
_cell.angle_beta   90.00
_cell.angle_gamma   90.00
#
_symmetry.space_group_name_H-M   'P 1'
#
loop_
_entity.id
_entity.type
_entity.pdbx_description
1 polymer ?
#
loop_
_entity_poly.entity_id
_entity_poly.type
_entity_poly.pdbx_seq_one_letter_code
_entity_poly.pdbx_strand_id
1 'polypeptide(L)'
;MAAPLIRSRSNAVVRRFRALKERSGGDLALLEGTKLVEEALAAGATVTEVAASPRAGRMPRGRALLEALDKRHVPVSLMHEDVLASVSEAETSQGVVALARRPVFAEETMLARDPLLLVAVGIQNPGNLGALLRAAEAAGATGAYLAEGCADPFSWKALRGSMGSAFRLPHLRRVGARETLKRLDARGVVTVAATSSGEMQYDQVDLTRPVALVLGNEGAGLDPELLAAASARVAIPMRGGVESLNVAVAAGVLLFEAARQRRR
;
A
#
# COMPACT_ATOMS: atom_id res chain seq x y z
N MET A 1 -20.19 -4.65 -31.81
CA MET A 1 -21.51 -4.59 -31.13
C MET A 1 -21.30 -3.97 -29.76
N ALA A 2 -22.10 -2.96 -29.37
CA ALA A 2 -22.00 -2.38 -28.04
C ALA A 2 -22.35 -3.43 -26.98
N ALA A 3 -21.53 -3.59 -25.95
CA ALA A 3 -21.78 -4.52 -24.86
C ALA A 3 -23.13 -4.17 -24.18
N PRO A 4 -23.98 -5.16 -23.86
CA PRO A 4 -25.29 -4.91 -23.23
C PRO A 4 -25.12 -4.22 -21.87
N LEU A 5 -25.95 -3.21 -21.61
CA LEU A 5 -25.95 -2.50 -20.33
C LEU A 5 -26.57 -3.36 -19.22
N ILE A 6 -25.80 -3.73 -18.21
CA ILE A 6 -26.25 -4.52 -17.06
C ILE A 6 -27.09 -3.61 -16.14
N ARG A 7 -28.37 -3.98 -15.92
CA ARG A 7 -29.33 -3.28 -15.07
C ARG A 7 -29.71 -4.06 -13.82
N SER A 8 -29.39 -5.36 -13.76
CA SER A 8 -29.79 -6.23 -12.64
C SER A 8 -28.63 -6.48 -11.69
N ARG A 9 -28.87 -6.28 -10.39
CA ARG A 9 -27.94 -6.65 -9.31
C ARG A 9 -27.73 -8.16 -9.16
N SER A 10 -28.59 -8.98 -9.75
CA SER A 10 -28.48 -10.45 -9.78
C SER A 10 -27.59 -10.98 -10.92
N ASN A 11 -27.09 -10.11 -11.79
CA ASN A 11 -26.17 -10.51 -12.86
C ASN A 11 -24.90 -11.17 -12.29
N ALA A 12 -24.40 -12.20 -12.98
CA ALA A 12 -23.23 -12.97 -12.52
C ALA A 12 -21.98 -12.10 -12.34
N VAL A 13 -21.76 -11.13 -13.24
CA VAL A 13 -20.65 -10.17 -13.13
C VAL A 13 -20.77 -9.34 -11.85
N VAL A 14 -21.95 -8.78 -11.58
CA VAL A 14 -22.21 -7.97 -10.37
C VAL A 14 -21.96 -8.78 -9.10
N ARG A 15 -22.42 -10.04 -9.07
CA ARG A 15 -22.20 -10.93 -7.92
C ARG A 15 -20.71 -11.18 -7.68
N ARG A 16 -19.91 -11.34 -8.73
CA ARG A 16 -18.45 -11.54 -8.63
C ARG A 16 -17.76 -10.32 -8.01
N PHE A 17 -18.04 -9.10 -8.48
CA PHE A 17 -17.51 -7.87 -7.90
C PHE A 17 -17.92 -7.70 -6.44
N ARG A 18 -19.19 -7.99 -6.11
CA ARG A 18 -19.69 -7.88 -4.74
C ARG A 18 -19.02 -8.88 -3.80
N ALA A 19 -18.85 -10.13 -4.23
CA ALA A 19 -18.19 -11.15 -3.43
C ALA A 19 -16.74 -10.77 -3.07
N LEU A 20 -16.04 -10.03 -3.94
CA LEU A 20 -14.68 -9.54 -3.66
C LEU A 20 -14.68 -8.31 -2.76
N LYS A 21 -15.70 -7.47 -2.83
CA LYS A 21 -15.90 -6.36 -1.89
C LYS A 21 -16.08 -6.86 -0.45
N GLU A 22 -16.82 -7.95 -0.27
CA GLU A 22 -17.14 -8.53 1.04
C GLU A 22 -16.00 -9.39 1.61
N ARG A 23 -15.07 -9.85 0.77
CA ARG A 23 -13.95 -10.72 1.17
C ARG A 23 -12.65 -9.93 1.22
N SER A 24 -12.11 -9.74 2.43
CA SER A 24 -10.71 -9.36 2.59
C SER A 24 -9.82 -10.57 2.34
N GLY A 25 -8.82 -10.45 1.48
CA GLY A 25 -7.88 -11.53 1.15
C GLY A 25 -8.14 -12.16 -0.23
N GLY A 26 -7.31 -13.15 -0.61
CA GLY A 26 -7.35 -13.79 -1.94
C GLY A 26 -6.40 -13.13 -2.93
N ASP A 27 -6.48 -13.58 -4.21
CA ASP A 27 -5.51 -13.22 -5.26
C ASP A 27 -5.89 -11.94 -6.03
N LEU A 28 -7.10 -11.42 -5.79
CA LEU A 28 -7.61 -10.24 -6.48
C LEU A 28 -7.76 -9.06 -5.52
N ALA A 29 -7.54 -7.87 -6.06
CA ALA A 29 -7.82 -6.58 -5.44
C ALA A 29 -8.95 -5.88 -6.20
N LEU A 30 -9.84 -5.21 -5.46
CA LEU A 30 -10.86 -4.34 -6.03
C LEU A 30 -10.30 -2.93 -6.13
N LEU A 31 -10.22 -2.41 -7.35
CA LEU A 31 -9.76 -1.07 -7.66
C LEU A 31 -10.94 -0.17 -7.96
N GLU A 32 -11.01 0.99 -7.34
CA GLU A 32 -12.08 1.94 -7.56
C GLU A 32 -11.58 3.30 -8.04
N GLY A 33 -12.18 3.75 -9.12
CA GLY A 33 -11.89 5.02 -9.77
C GLY A 33 -10.83 4.92 -10.86
N THR A 34 -10.95 5.82 -11.85
CA THR A 34 -10.10 5.84 -13.04
C THR A 34 -8.62 5.95 -12.69
N LYS A 35 -8.27 6.83 -11.73
CA LYS A 35 -6.88 7.07 -11.36
C LYS A 35 -6.20 5.83 -10.77
N LEU A 36 -6.86 5.09 -9.87
CA LEU A 36 -6.27 3.91 -9.25
C LEU A 36 -6.08 2.78 -10.27
N VAL A 37 -7.02 2.63 -11.20
CA VAL A 37 -6.90 1.64 -12.29
C VAL A 37 -5.74 2.00 -13.23
N GLU A 38 -5.57 3.28 -13.59
CA GLU A 38 -4.43 3.75 -14.38
C GLU A 38 -3.09 3.49 -13.67
N GLU A 39 -3.01 3.80 -12.37
CA GLU A 39 -1.80 3.55 -11.56
C GLU A 39 -1.47 2.06 -11.48
N ALA A 40 -2.47 1.20 -11.32
CA ALA A 40 -2.26 -0.25 -11.33
C ALA A 40 -1.77 -0.74 -12.70
N LEU A 41 -2.35 -0.25 -13.79
CA LEU A 41 -1.89 -0.57 -15.16
C LEU A 41 -0.46 -0.08 -15.42
N ALA A 42 -0.12 1.13 -14.95
CA ALA A 42 1.23 1.69 -15.05
C ALA A 42 2.25 0.89 -14.22
N ALA A 43 1.80 0.33 -13.10
CA ALA A 43 2.60 -0.59 -12.27
C ALA A 43 2.77 -2.00 -12.87
N GLY A 44 2.20 -2.27 -14.04
CA GLY A 44 2.22 -3.59 -14.66
C GLY A 44 1.25 -4.61 -14.03
N ALA A 45 0.30 -4.16 -13.19
CA ALA A 45 -0.69 -5.06 -12.59
C ALA A 45 -1.60 -5.67 -13.66
N THR A 46 -1.90 -6.95 -13.53
CA THR A 46 -2.85 -7.65 -14.41
C THR A 46 -4.28 -7.30 -14.00
N VAL A 47 -4.88 -6.34 -14.70
CA VAL A 47 -6.31 -6.05 -14.59
C VAL A 47 -7.07 -7.15 -15.32
N THR A 48 -7.96 -7.85 -14.62
CA THR A 48 -8.66 -9.04 -15.17
C THR A 48 -10.05 -8.73 -15.67
N GLU A 49 -10.73 -7.76 -15.10
CA GLU A 49 -12.10 -7.38 -15.45
C GLU A 49 -12.40 -5.96 -14.97
N VAL A 50 -13.23 -5.24 -15.75
CA VAL A 50 -13.66 -3.89 -15.43
C VAL A 50 -15.17 -3.76 -15.53
N ALA A 51 -15.77 -3.09 -14.55
CA ALA A 51 -17.13 -2.59 -14.57
C ALA A 51 -17.09 -1.07 -14.75
N ALA A 52 -17.80 -0.56 -15.73
CA ALA A 52 -17.85 0.87 -16.00
C ALA A 52 -19.29 1.36 -16.21
N SER A 53 -19.58 2.58 -15.75
CA SER A 53 -20.83 3.23 -16.09
C SER A 53 -20.73 3.97 -17.44
N PRO A 54 -21.84 4.22 -18.13
CA PRO A 54 -21.85 5.04 -19.34
C PRO A 54 -21.29 6.45 -19.12
N ARG A 55 -21.39 6.97 -17.90
CA ARG A 55 -20.83 8.26 -17.49
C ARG A 55 -19.31 8.27 -17.59
N ALA A 56 -18.64 7.19 -17.20
CA ALA A 56 -17.17 7.10 -17.28
C ALA A 56 -16.69 7.32 -18.72
N GLY A 57 -17.34 6.71 -19.72
CA GLY A 57 -16.99 6.87 -21.13
C GLY A 57 -17.24 8.28 -21.70
N ARG A 58 -18.03 9.13 -21.02
CA ARG A 58 -18.25 10.53 -21.42
C ARG A 58 -17.16 11.46 -20.88
N MET A 59 -16.46 11.07 -19.82
CA MET A 59 -15.37 11.86 -19.24
C MET A 59 -14.07 11.60 -20.02
N PRO A 60 -13.28 12.62 -20.36
CA PRO A 60 -12.06 12.45 -21.16
C PRO A 60 -11.11 11.39 -20.60
N ARG A 61 -10.86 11.43 -19.28
CA ARG A 61 -9.99 10.46 -18.59
C ARG A 61 -10.55 9.05 -18.60
N GLY A 62 -11.86 8.91 -18.34
CA GLY A 62 -12.51 7.59 -18.35
C GLY A 62 -12.51 6.97 -19.75
N ARG A 63 -12.71 7.77 -20.79
CA ARG A 63 -12.61 7.33 -22.20
C ARG A 63 -11.21 6.81 -22.51
N ALA A 64 -10.18 7.60 -22.20
CA ALA A 64 -8.78 7.20 -22.41
C ALA A 64 -8.43 5.88 -21.67
N LEU A 65 -8.92 5.73 -20.44
CA LEU A 65 -8.75 4.47 -19.69
C LEU A 65 -9.44 3.31 -20.39
N LEU A 66 -10.70 3.46 -20.82
CA LEU A 66 -11.44 2.38 -21.50
C LEU A 66 -10.77 1.98 -22.82
N GLU A 67 -10.26 2.93 -23.60
CA GLU A 67 -9.47 2.67 -24.80
C GLU A 67 -8.16 1.93 -24.50
N ALA A 68 -7.48 2.29 -23.39
CA ALA A 68 -6.28 1.61 -22.95
C ALA A 68 -6.53 0.17 -22.49
N LEU A 69 -7.69 -0.09 -21.87
CA LEU A 69 -8.13 -1.43 -21.47
C LEU A 69 -8.53 -2.29 -22.68
N ASP A 70 -9.21 -1.71 -23.66
CA ASP A 70 -9.58 -2.38 -24.89
C ASP A 70 -8.35 -2.86 -25.68
N LYS A 71 -7.34 -2.00 -25.84
CA LYS A 71 -6.04 -2.35 -26.43
C LYS A 71 -5.32 -3.50 -25.72
N ARG A 72 -5.60 -3.70 -24.44
CA ARG A 72 -5.08 -4.82 -23.62
C ARG A 72 -6.03 -6.02 -23.57
N HIS A 73 -7.13 -5.98 -24.32
CA HIS A 73 -8.16 -7.02 -24.33
C HIS A 73 -8.73 -7.32 -22.94
N VAL A 74 -8.81 -6.32 -22.07
CA VAL A 74 -9.42 -6.47 -20.75
C VAL A 74 -10.94 -6.41 -20.89
N PRO A 75 -11.69 -7.41 -20.41
CA PRO A 75 -13.15 -7.40 -20.45
C PRO A 75 -13.75 -6.22 -19.70
N VAL A 76 -14.58 -5.42 -20.39
CA VAL A 76 -15.30 -4.29 -19.81
C VAL A 76 -16.79 -4.57 -19.86
N SER A 77 -17.44 -4.58 -18.70
CA SER A 77 -18.88 -4.71 -18.53
C SER A 77 -19.51 -3.34 -18.26
N LEU A 78 -20.44 -2.91 -19.12
CA LEU A 78 -21.19 -1.67 -18.87
C LEU A 78 -22.31 -1.93 -17.85
N MET A 79 -22.34 -1.15 -16.77
CA MET A 79 -23.34 -1.25 -15.72
C MET A 79 -24.10 0.08 -15.56
N HIS A 80 -25.41 -0.03 -15.28
CA HIS A 80 -26.19 1.14 -14.86
C HIS A 80 -25.61 1.73 -13.57
N GLU A 81 -25.71 3.04 -13.37
CA GLU A 81 -25.10 3.75 -12.23
C GLU A 81 -25.47 3.09 -10.88
N ASP A 82 -26.77 2.76 -10.66
CA ASP A 82 -27.23 2.14 -9.41
C ASP A 82 -26.69 0.71 -9.20
N VAL A 83 -26.40 0.01 -10.28
CA VAL A 83 -25.82 -1.33 -10.23
C VAL A 83 -24.32 -1.21 -9.90
N LEU A 84 -23.63 -0.29 -10.56
CA LEU A 84 -22.21 -0.02 -10.28
C LEU A 84 -22.01 0.48 -8.85
N ALA A 85 -22.88 1.35 -8.34
CA ALA A 85 -22.85 1.80 -6.95
C ALA A 85 -22.93 0.63 -5.94
N SER A 86 -23.63 -0.46 -6.30
CA SER A 86 -23.73 -1.62 -5.40
C SER A 86 -22.43 -2.41 -5.25
N VAL A 87 -21.48 -2.24 -6.15
CA VAL A 87 -20.14 -2.87 -6.12
C VAL A 87 -19.03 -1.87 -5.78
N SER A 88 -19.36 -0.59 -5.73
CA SER A 88 -18.48 0.50 -5.31
C SER A 88 -18.36 0.54 -3.78
N GLU A 89 -17.20 0.94 -3.27
CA GLU A 89 -16.97 1.22 -1.84
C GLU A 89 -17.06 2.71 -1.54
N ALA A 90 -16.91 3.56 -2.54
CA ALA A 90 -17.01 5.00 -2.38
C ALA A 90 -18.48 5.46 -2.34
N GLU A 91 -18.78 6.42 -1.49
CA GLU A 91 -20.10 7.08 -1.45
C GLU A 91 -20.45 7.72 -2.80
N THR A 92 -19.46 8.26 -3.49
CA THR A 92 -19.61 8.82 -4.84
C THR A 92 -18.66 8.10 -5.79
N SER A 93 -19.20 7.14 -6.55
CA SER A 93 -18.42 6.38 -7.54
C SER A 93 -17.96 7.27 -8.69
N GLN A 94 -16.70 7.09 -9.11
CA GLN A 94 -16.16 7.71 -10.33
C GLN A 94 -16.57 6.96 -11.62
N GLY A 95 -17.45 5.99 -11.51
CA GLY A 95 -18.00 5.26 -12.65
C GLY A 95 -17.13 4.14 -13.18
N VAL A 96 -16.05 3.76 -12.49
CA VAL A 96 -15.18 2.65 -12.87
C VAL A 96 -14.78 1.85 -11.63
N VAL A 97 -14.94 0.54 -11.71
CA VAL A 97 -14.45 -0.44 -10.72
C VAL A 97 -13.76 -1.56 -11.49
N ALA A 98 -12.58 -1.99 -11.05
CA ALA A 98 -11.81 -3.02 -11.72
C ALA A 98 -11.33 -4.09 -10.74
N LEU A 99 -11.07 -5.28 -11.27
CA LEU A 99 -10.40 -6.37 -10.56
C LEU A 99 -8.99 -6.51 -11.10
N ALA A 100 -8.00 -6.55 -10.22
CA ALA A 100 -6.61 -6.77 -10.59
C ALA A 100 -5.99 -7.89 -9.75
N ARG A 101 -5.08 -8.65 -10.33
CA ARG A 101 -4.28 -9.61 -9.57
C ARG A 101 -3.38 -8.87 -8.60
N ARG A 102 -3.31 -9.37 -7.38
CA ARG A 102 -2.36 -8.89 -6.37
C ARG A 102 -0.96 -9.33 -6.79
N PRO A 103 0.03 -8.43 -6.81
CA PRO A 103 1.39 -8.82 -7.11
C PRO A 103 1.94 -9.75 -6.01
N VAL A 104 2.81 -10.65 -6.43
CA VAL A 104 3.64 -11.46 -5.54
C VAL A 104 5.07 -10.97 -5.71
N PHE A 105 5.69 -10.58 -4.62
CA PHE A 105 7.05 -10.05 -4.62
C PHE A 105 8.02 -11.07 -4.02
N ALA A 106 9.23 -11.12 -4.58
CA ALA A 106 10.32 -11.92 -4.04
C ALA A 106 11.13 -11.09 -3.03
N GLU A 107 11.51 -11.68 -1.91
CA GLU A 107 12.29 -11.01 -0.86
C GLU A 107 13.65 -10.53 -1.38
N GLU A 108 14.23 -11.27 -2.29
CA GLU A 108 15.52 -10.99 -2.91
C GLU A 108 15.57 -9.64 -3.62
N THR A 109 14.44 -9.25 -4.23
CA THR A 109 14.35 -7.94 -4.90
C THR A 109 14.40 -6.77 -3.92
N MET A 110 13.90 -6.97 -2.69
CA MET A 110 13.89 -5.96 -1.63
C MET A 110 15.27 -5.77 -1.01
N LEU A 111 16.07 -6.86 -0.98
CA LEU A 111 17.38 -6.93 -0.34
C LEU A 111 18.55 -6.71 -1.30
N ALA A 112 18.25 -6.47 -2.58
CA ALA A 112 19.27 -6.15 -3.55
C ALA A 112 19.87 -4.76 -3.24
N ARG A 113 21.19 -4.62 -3.32
CA ARG A 113 21.96 -3.36 -3.26
C ARG A 113 21.48 -2.27 -2.30
N ASP A 114 22.20 -2.06 -1.21
CA ASP A 114 21.99 -0.96 -0.24
C ASP A 114 20.52 -0.76 0.19
N PRO A 115 19.85 -1.80 0.71
CA PRO A 115 18.43 -1.74 0.93
C PRO A 115 18.03 -0.64 1.94
N LEU A 116 16.99 0.10 1.59
CA LEU A 116 16.20 0.91 2.51
C LEU A 116 14.85 0.22 2.67
N LEU A 117 14.58 -0.31 3.84
CA LEU A 117 13.41 -1.12 4.09
C LEU A 117 12.47 -0.46 5.11
N LEU A 118 11.20 -0.71 4.98
CA LEU A 118 10.19 -0.41 5.98
C LEU A 118 9.75 -1.71 6.66
N VAL A 119 9.72 -1.75 7.99
CA VAL A 119 9.07 -2.81 8.76
C VAL A 119 7.90 -2.19 9.52
N ALA A 120 6.68 -2.49 9.08
CA ALA A 120 5.45 -2.01 9.69
C ALA A 120 4.90 -3.10 10.64
N VAL A 121 4.66 -2.74 11.91
CA VAL A 121 4.21 -3.66 12.93
C VAL A 121 2.87 -3.21 13.50
N GLY A 122 1.82 -4.03 13.32
CA GLY A 122 0.51 -3.77 13.91
C GLY A 122 -0.21 -2.53 13.38
N ILE A 123 0.07 -2.08 12.17
CA ILE A 123 -0.57 -0.91 11.55
C ILE A 123 -1.99 -1.30 11.11
N GLN A 124 -2.96 -1.09 11.99
CA GLN A 124 -4.35 -1.54 11.79
C GLN A 124 -5.16 -0.61 10.91
N ASN A 125 -4.84 0.69 10.87
CA ASN A 125 -5.54 1.62 10.00
C ASN A 125 -5.08 1.45 8.54
N PRO A 126 -5.96 1.02 7.62
CA PRO A 126 -5.57 0.79 6.24
C PRO A 126 -5.17 2.06 5.50
N GLY A 127 -5.72 3.22 5.87
CA GLY A 127 -5.31 4.51 5.30
C GLY A 127 -3.87 4.86 5.67
N ASN A 128 -3.48 4.64 6.93
CA ASN A 128 -2.11 4.85 7.40
C ASN A 128 -1.15 3.86 6.73
N LEU A 129 -1.54 2.58 6.61
CA LEU A 129 -0.72 1.60 5.90
C LEU A 129 -0.50 2.00 4.43
N GLY A 130 -1.55 2.46 3.74
CA GLY A 130 -1.42 2.96 2.38
C GLY A 130 -0.48 4.16 2.28
N ALA A 131 -0.61 5.12 3.18
CA ALA A 131 0.27 6.31 3.24
C ALA A 131 1.72 5.94 3.56
N LEU A 132 1.94 4.95 4.44
CA LEU A 132 3.26 4.37 4.73
C LEU A 132 3.93 3.81 3.47
N LEU A 133 3.23 2.96 2.72
CA LEU A 133 3.77 2.39 1.48
C LEU A 133 4.09 3.47 0.45
N ARG A 134 3.25 4.50 0.36
CA ARG A 134 3.49 5.63 -0.53
C ARG A 134 4.70 6.45 -0.11
N ALA A 135 4.86 6.75 1.17
CA ALA A 135 6.02 7.47 1.69
C ALA A 135 7.30 6.66 1.47
N ALA A 136 7.25 5.34 1.69
CA ALA A 136 8.38 4.44 1.48
C ALA A 136 8.82 4.43 0.01
N GLU A 137 7.90 4.24 -0.94
CA GLU A 137 8.21 4.30 -2.37
C GLU A 137 8.77 5.67 -2.77
N ALA A 138 8.15 6.76 -2.33
CA ALA A 138 8.58 8.12 -2.67
C ALA A 138 9.97 8.47 -2.13
N ALA A 139 10.37 7.89 -1.00
CA ALA A 139 11.70 8.06 -0.43
C ALA A 139 12.76 7.11 -1.02
N GLY A 140 12.39 6.23 -1.94
CA GLY A 140 13.29 5.27 -2.57
C GLY A 140 13.52 4.01 -1.75
N ALA A 141 12.59 3.63 -0.87
CA ALA A 141 12.65 2.34 -0.20
C ALA A 141 12.62 1.19 -1.22
N THR A 142 13.43 0.16 -0.96
CA THR A 142 13.54 -1.02 -1.83
C THR A 142 12.44 -2.05 -1.54
N GLY A 143 11.78 -1.95 -0.39
CA GLY A 143 10.68 -2.82 -0.04
C GLY A 143 10.13 -2.60 1.37
N ALA A 144 9.08 -3.37 1.71
CA ALA A 144 8.46 -3.32 3.01
C ALA A 144 8.10 -4.71 3.55
N TYR A 145 8.22 -4.89 4.86
CA TYR A 145 7.71 -6.02 5.61
C TYR A 145 6.48 -5.56 6.41
N LEU A 146 5.35 -6.16 6.12
CA LEU A 146 4.09 -5.91 6.83
C LEU A 146 3.85 -7.06 7.80
N ALA A 147 4.14 -6.82 9.08
CA ALA A 147 4.01 -7.84 10.11
C ALA A 147 2.55 -8.24 10.33
N GLU A 148 2.36 -9.36 11.03
CA GLU A 148 1.05 -9.79 11.48
C GLU A 148 0.35 -8.67 12.26
N GLY A 149 -0.98 -8.59 12.13
CA GLY A 149 -1.77 -7.50 12.72
C GLY A 149 -1.84 -6.22 11.89
N CYS A 150 -1.08 -6.09 10.79
CA CYS A 150 -1.27 -5.00 9.84
C CYS A 150 -2.53 -5.18 8.99
N ALA A 151 -3.14 -4.07 8.60
CA ALA A 151 -4.22 -4.05 7.63
C ALA A 151 -3.80 -4.67 6.29
N ASP A 152 -4.77 -5.08 5.47
CA ASP A 152 -4.48 -5.56 4.12
C ASP A 152 -4.10 -4.37 3.21
N PRO A 153 -2.87 -4.33 2.61
CA PRO A 153 -2.43 -3.27 1.71
C PRO A 153 -3.27 -3.19 0.43
N PHE A 154 -4.04 -4.23 0.11
CA PHE A 154 -4.96 -4.29 -1.03
C PHE A 154 -6.43 -4.05 -0.64
N SER A 155 -6.72 -3.66 0.61
CA SER A 155 -8.03 -3.14 0.99
C SER A 155 -8.28 -1.79 0.31
N TRP A 156 -9.54 -1.47 0.04
CA TRP A 156 -9.92 -0.22 -0.65
C TRP A 156 -9.29 1.04 -0.05
N LYS A 157 -9.35 1.18 1.29
CA LYS A 157 -8.77 2.35 1.96
C LYS A 157 -7.24 2.41 1.84
N ALA A 158 -6.56 1.26 1.91
CA ALA A 158 -5.11 1.20 1.74
C ALA A 158 -4.69 1.50 0.29
N LEU A 159 -5.39 0.95 -0.69
CA LEU A 159 -5.15 1.22 -2.11
C LEU A 159 -5.35 2.71 -2.43
N ARG A 160 -6.40 3.32 -1.89
CA ARG A 160 -6.64 4.75 -2.04
C ARG A 160 -5.52 5.59 -1.40
N GLY A 161 -5.06 5.22 -0.20
CA GLY A 161 -3.96 5.89 0.50
C GLY A 161 -2.62 5.72 -0.21
N SER A 162 -2.36 4.55 -0.76
CA SER A 162 -1.09 4.21 -1.40
C SER A 162 -0.94 4.80 -2.81
N MET A 163 -2.02 5.19 -3.47
CA MET A 163 -1.97 5.76 -4.83
C MET A 163 -1.14 4.92 -5.81
N GLY A 164 -1.34 3.60 -5.78
CA GLY A 164 -0.64 2.65 -6.64
C GLY A 164 0.66 2.08 -6.05
N SER A 165 1.22 2.65 -4.97
CA SER A 165 2.46 2.15 -4.36
C SER A 165 2.35 0.70 -3.90
N ALA A 166 1.16 0.24 -3.49
CA ALA A 166 0.93 -1.16 -3.14
C ALA A 166 1.17 -2.14 -4.30
N PHE A 167 1.14 -1.67 -5.56
CA PHE A 167 1.45 -2.47 -6.75
C PHE A 167 2.90 -2.35 -7.19
N ARG A 168 3.62 -1.30 -6.79
CA ARG A 168 4.99 -1.00 -7.25
C ARG A 168 6.05 -1.34 -6.22
N LEU A 169 5.83 -0.96 -4.95
CA LEU A 169 6.79 -1.23 -3.88
C LEU A 169 6.75 -2.71 -3.50
N PRO A 170 7.83 -3.47 -3.66
CA PRO A 170 7.88 -4.85 -3.22
C PRO A 170 7.60 -4.96 -1.72
N HIS A 171 6.71 -5.88 -1.33
CA HIS A 171 6.43 -6.08 0.08
C HIS A 171 6.00 -7.51 0.40
N LEU A 172 6.38 -7.98 1.58
CA LEU A 172 5.92 -9.22 2.16
C LEU A 172 4.88 -8.93 3.26
N ARG A 173 3.85 -9.76 3.32
CA ARG A 173 2.71 -9.59 4.24
C ARG A 173 2.64 -10.72 5.25
N ARG A 174 2.07 -10.44 6.42
CA ARG A 174 1.85 -11.42 7.49
C ARG A 174 3.13 -12.12 7.90
N VAL A 175 4.21 -11.35 8.00
CA VAL A 175 5.50 -11.86 8.46
C VAL A 175 5.60 -11.73 9.98
N GLY A 176 6.31 -12.64 10.63
CA GLY A 176 6.67 -12.49 12.04
C GLY A 176 7.65 -11.34 12.23
N ALA A 177 7.29 -10.30 13.01
CA ALA A 177 8.11 -9.11 13.17
C ALA A 177 9.50 -9.46 13.73
N ARG A 178 9.56 -10.21 14.85
CA ARG A 178 10.83 -10.60 15.49
C ARG A 178 11.72 -11.44 14.57
N GLU A 179 11.14 -12.40 13.86
CA GLU A 179 11.89 -13.23 12.92
C GLU A 179 12.44 -12.38 11.75
N THR A 180 11.67 -11.40 11.30
CA THR A 180 12.11 -10.47 10.26
C THR A 180 13.31 -9.67 10.73
N LEU A 181 13.27 -9.09 11.94
CA LEU A 181 14.42 -8.35 12.49
C LEU A 181 15.67 -9.24 12.58
N LYS A 182 15.55 -10.46 13.12
CA LYS A 182 16.68 -11.41 13.20
C LYS A 182 17.25 -11.76 11.82
N ARG A 183 16.41 -11.98 10.81
CA ARG A 183 16.85 -12.28 9.44
C ARG A 183 17.56 -11.09 8.79
N LEU A 184 17.09 -9.89 9.04
CA LEU A 184 17.69 -8.65 8.53
C LEU A 184 19.06 -8.41 9.16
N ASP A 185 19.16 -8.56 10.48
CA ASP A 185 20.42 -8.46 11.22
C ASP A 185 21.45 -9.47 10.72
N ALA A 186 21.07 -10.75 10.55
CA ALA A 186 21.93 -11.79 10.00
C ALA A 186 22.42 -11.49 8.55
N ARG A 187 21.78 -10.59 7.85
CA ARG A 187 22.17 -10.09 6.51
C ARG A 187 22.89 -8.73 6.54
N GLY A 188 23.25 -8.25 7.73
CA GLY A 188 23.94 -6.97 7.90
C GLY A 188 23.08 -5.75 7.67
N VAL A 189 21.75 -5.89 7.69
CA VAL A 189 20.81 -4.77 7.63
C VAL A 189 20.56 -4.24 9.03
N VAL A 190 20.91 -2.99 9.28
CA VAL A 190 20.69 -2.33 10.56
C VAL A 190 19.21 -2.05 10.76
N THR A 191 18.64 -2.53 11.87
CA THR A 191 17.24 -2.29 12.20
C THR A 191 17.12 -1.10 13.14
N VAL A 192 16.38 -0.07 12.72
CA VAL A 192 16.22 1.21 13.45
C VAL A 192 14.76 1.34 13.86
N ALA A 193 14.48 1.16 15.15
CA ALA A 193 13.14 1.26 15.72
C ALA A 193 12.78 2.71 16.06
N ALA A 194 11.65 3.18 15.58
CA ALA A 194 11.11 4.48 15.92
C ALA A 194 10.27 4.38 17.21
N THR A 195 10.64 5.17 18.22
CA THR A 195 9.94 5.25 19.51
C THR A 195 10.06 6.65 20.09
N SER A 196 9.10 7.07 20.91
CA SER A 196 9.17 8.36 21.63
C SER A 196 10.30 8.41 22.67
N SER A 197 10.72 7.25 23.18
CA SER A 197 11.82 7.09 24.16
C SER A 197 13.13 6.61 23.52
N GLY A 198 13.39 6.97 22.28
CA GLY A 198 14.62 6.60 21.56
C GLY A 198 15.86 7.21 22.22
N GLU A 199 16.96 6.46 22.25
CA GLU A 199 18.23 6.87 22.84
C GLU A 199 18.97 7.91 22.00
N MET A 200 18.64 7.96 20.70
CA MET A 200 19.24 8.87 19.71
C MET A 200 18.16 9.68 19.02
N GLN A 201 18.50 10.86 18.56
CA GLN A 201 17.64 11.58 17.61
C GLN A 201 17.74 10.94 16.22
N TYR A 202 16.63 10.99 15.46
CA TYR A 202 16.50 10.34 14.16
C TYR A 202 17.55 10.78 13.12
N ASP A 203 18.07 12.02 13.25
CA ASP A 203 19.08 12.62 12.37
C ASP A 203 20.53 12.30 12.77
N GLN A 204 20.73 11.65 13.92
CA GLN A 204 22.04 11.25 14.43
C GLN A 204 22.43 9.82 14.03
N VAL A 205 21.49 9.02 13.54
CA VAL A 205 21.77 7.64 13.10
C VAL A 205 22.26 7.62 11.67
N ASP A 206 23.25 6.77 11.37
CA ASP A 206 23.74 6.56 10.01
C ASP A 206 22.75 5.68 9.20
N LEU A 207 22.04 6.31 8.27
CA LEU A 207 21.07 5.70 7.38
C LEU A 207 21.62 5.48 5.96
N THR A 208 22.92 5.70 5.73
CA THR A 208 23.55 5.50 4.42
C THR A 208 23.82 4.03 4.09
N ARG A 209 23.91 3.19 5.10
CA ARG A 209 24.14 1.74 5.04
C ARG A 209 22.81 0.97 4.81
N PRO A 210 22.86 -0.36 4.55
CA PRO A 210 21.66 -1.18 4.56
C PRO A 210 20.86 -1.01 5.85
N VAL A 211 19.60 -0.53 5.75
CA VAL A 211 18.79 -0.18 6.92
C VAL A 211 17.32 -0.58 6.74
N ALA A 212 16.71 -0.96 7.85
CA ALA A 212 15.27 -1.20 7.97
C ALA A 212 14.69 -0.30 9.07
N LEU A 213 13.79 0.59 8.70
CA LEU A 213 13.06 1.45 9.62
C LEU A 213 11.85 0.69 10.17
N VAL A 214 11.80 0.52 11.48
CA VAL A 214 10.77 -0.26 12.18
C VAL A 214 9.77 0.69 12.85
N LEU A 215 8.51 0.63 12.44
CA LEU A 215 7.44 1.47 12.95
C LEU A 215 6.31 0.63 13.53
N GLY A 216 5.88 0.98 14.72
CA GLY A 216 4.83 0.30 15.46
C GLY A 216 3.45 0.92 15.30
N ASN A 217 2.47 0.31 15.96
CA ASN A 217 1.10 0.77 16.06
C ASN A 217 1.01 2.19 16.66
N GLU A 218 0.04 2.98 16.21
CA GLU A 218 -0.13 4.38 16.61
C GLU A 218 -0.43 4.56 18.11
N GLY A 219 -1.06 3.58 18.74
CA GLY A 219 -1.40 3.64 20.17
C GLY A 219 -0.40 2.91 21.05
N ALA A 220 -0.13 1.64 20.75
CA ALA A 220 0.73 0.77 21.57
C ALA A 220 2.22 0.88 21.24
N GLY A 221 2.58 1.47 20.10
CA GLY A 221 3.95 1.53 19.62
C GLY A 221 4.51 0.15 19.24
N LEU A 222 5.80 -0.06 19.52
CA LEU A 222 6.49 -1.34 19.41
C LEU A 222 6.57 -1.98 20.78
N ASP A 223 6.38 -3.29 20.85
CA ASP A 223 6.55 -4.02 22.12
C ASP A 223 8.02 -4.00 22.61
N PRO A 224 8.26 -4.12 23.93
CA PRO A 224 9.60 -4.04 24.50
C PRO A 224 10.59 -5.06 23.92
N GLU A 225 10.12 -6.22 23.52
CA GLU A 225 10.98 -7.26 22.96
C GLU A 225 11.43 -6.93 21.53
N LEU A 226 10.58 -6.27 20.73
CA LEU A 226 10.95 -5.76 19.41
C LEU A 226 11.91 -4.58 19.54
N LEU A 227 11.68 -3.67 20.51
CA LEU A 227 12.59 -2.57 20.80
C LEU A 227 13.97 -3.09 21.21
N ALA A 228 14.04 -4.13 22.04
CA ALA A 228 15.29 -4.75 22.46
C ALA A 228 16.00 -5.51 21.32
N ALA A 229 15.25 -6.04 20.37
CA ALA A 229 15.78 -6.76 19.20
C ALA A 229 16.28 -5.83 18.09
N ALA A 230 15.91 -4.55 18.09
CA ALA A 230 16.38 -3.57 17.11
C ALA A 230 17.82 -3.14 17.38
N SER A 231 18.59 -2.91 16.31
CA SER A 231 20.00 -2.49 16.38
C SER A 231 20.17 -1.06 16.96
N ALA A 232 19.17 -0.21 16.75
CA ALA A 232 19.12 1.17 17.27
C ALA A 232 17.68 1.60 17.54
N ARG A 233 17.52 2.54 18.47
CA ARG A 233 16.24 3.17 18.82
C ARG A 233 16.34 4.67 18.65
N VAL A 234 15.47 5.24 17.82
CA VAL A 234 15.49 6.67 17.50
C VAL A 234 14.18 7.34 17.86
N ALA A 235 14.29 8.60 18.28
CA ALA A 235 13.16 9.47 18.54
C ALA A 235 13.12 10.64 17.54
N ILE A 236 11.92 11.05 17.16
CA ILE A 236 11.69 12.34 16.50
C ILE A 236 11.39 13.35 17.62
N PRO A 237 12.21 14.41 17.80
CA PRO A 237 12.00 15.38 18.87
C PRO A 237 10.66 16.09 18.73
N MET A 238 9.83 16.04 19.78
CA MET A 238 8.55 16.73 19.84
C MET A 238 8.66 18.05 20.59
N ARG A 239 7.80 19.00 20.26
CA ARG A 239 7.68 20.29 20.96
C ARG A 239 6.21 20.55 21.33
N GLY A 240 5.97 21.43 22.28
CA GLY A 240 4.64 21.93 22.59
C GLY A 240 3.67 20.93 23.22
N GLY A 241 4.16 19.90 23.93
CA GLY A 241 3.30 18.92 24.61
C GLY A 241 2.67 17.88 23.70
N VAL A 242 3.08 17.80 22.43
CA VAL A 242 2.66 16.73 21.50
C VAL A 242 3.46 15.47 21.84
N GLU A 243 2.76 14.36 22.13
CA GLU A 243 3.38 13.10 22.55
C GLU A 243 3.87 12.26 21.38
N SER A 244 3.19 12.31 20.23
CA SER A 244 3.52 11.49 19.06
C SER A 244 3.00 12.09 17.76
N LEU A 245 3.50 11.59 16.63
CA LEU A 245 2.99 11.86 15.27
C LEU A 245 2.15 10.69 14.77
N ASN A 246 1.28 10.97 13.82
CA ASN A 246 0.69 9.93 13.00
C ASN A 246 1.81 9.06 12.40
N VAL A 247 1.64 7.75 12.39
CA VAL A 247 2.70 6.79 12.00
C VAL A 247 3.18 7.01 10.56
N ALA A 248 2.32 7.39 9.64
CA ALA A 248 2.72 7.67 8.26
C ALA A 248 3.54 8.98 8.16
N VAL A 249 3.25 9.96 9.03
CA VAL A 249 4.04 11.19 9.12
C VAL A 249 5.42 10.90 9.72
N ALA A 250 5.48 10.13 10.82
CA ALA A 250 6.75 9.70 11.43
C ALA A 250 7.61 8.92 10.44
N ALA A 251 7.00 7.98 9.71
CA ALA A 251 7.67 7.25 8.64
C ALA A 251 8.21 8.17 7.55
N GLY A 252 7.42 9.15 7.12
CA GLY A 252 7.86 10.14 6.14
C GLY A 252 9.12 10.88 6.60
N VAL A 253 9.15 11.37 7.86
CA VAL A 253 10.33 12.04 8.42
C VAL A 253 11.57 11.14 8.35
N LEU A 254 11.47 9.90 8.83
CA LEU A 254 12.60 8.95 8.88
C LEU A 254 13.06 8.51 7.48
N LEU A 255 12.11 8.18 6.61
CA LEU A 255 12.39 7.72 5.24
C LEU A 255 13.04 8.82 4.40
N PHE A 256 12.55 10.06 4.49
CA PHE A 256 13.14 11.19 3.77
C PHE A 256 14.47 11.66 4.36
N GLU A 257 14.70 11.45 5.66
CA GLU A 257 16.03 11.61 6.24
C GLU A 257 17.01 10.58 5.68
N ALA A 258 16.62 9.30 5.59
CA ALA A 258 17.43 8.30 4.94
C ALA A 258 17.71 8.65 3.46
N ALA A 259 16.69 9.12 2.74
CA ALA A 259 16.86 9.58 1.37
C ALA A 259 17.82 10.79 1.27
N ARG A 260 17.76 11.73 2.23
CA ARG A 260 18.67 12.89 2.29
C ARG A 260 20.12 12.43 2.49
N GLN A 261 20.38 11.55 3.45
CA GLN A 261 21.71 11.04 3.74
C GLN A 261 22.30 10.24 2.55
N ARG A 262 21.47 9.54 1.78
CA ARG A 262 21.86 8.72 0.63
C ARG A 262 22.03 9.51 -0.68
N ARG A 263 21.61 10.77 -0.72
CA ARG A 263 21.87 11.66 -1.87
C ARG A 263 23.32 12.17 -1.81
N ARG A 264 24.26 11.37 -2.27
CA ARG A 264 25.63 11.76 -2.49
C ARG A 264 26.02 11.56 -3.94
#